data_ec96f2b4fcd874febb570f883d620092
#
_entry.id   ec96f2b4fcd874febb570f883d620092
#
_cell.length_a   1.000
_cell.length_b   1.000
_cell.length_c   1.000
_cell.angle_alpha   90.00
_cell.angle_beta   90.00
_cell.angle_gamma   90.00
#
_symmetry.space_group_name_H-M   'P 1'
#
loop_
_entity.id
_entity.type
_entity.pdbx_description
1 polymer ?
#
loop_
_entity_poly.entity_id
_entity_poly.type
_entity_poly.pdbx_seq_one_letter_code
_entity_poly.pdbx_strand_id
1 'polypeptide(L)'
;MAYKQKEYRDKMKRDGSGMEKKKYILLDVGGTEIKGSVSDRNGVRTKIRKFPAQAQKSTEKILDNFAKICRELMREADGSVVGVGMAIPGPFDYENGISRMQGLNKYDAIYGIPLESEIKARVPELGSARFLFLHDI
;
A
#
# COMPACT_ATOMS: atom_id res chain seq x y z
N MET A 1 29.12 9.23 14.96
CA MET A 1 29.28 8.21 15.96
C MET A 1 28.01 7.41 16.12
N ALA A 2 28.08 6.13 15.82
CA ALA A 2 26.91 5.24 15.79
C ALA A 2 26.19 5.18 17.13
N TYR A 3 26.89 5.19 18.21
CA TYR A 3 26.35 5.13 19.55
C TYR A 3 25.44 6.33 19.87
N LYS A 4 25.84 7.54 19.53
CA LYS A 4 25.03 8.74 19.78
C LYS A 4 23.82 8.80 18.85
N GLN A 5 23.96 8.32 17.62
CA GLN A 5 22.85 8.26 16.68
C GLN A 5 21.78 7.29 17.16
N LYS A 6 22.21 6.15 17.72
CA LYS A 6 21.27 5.18 18.27
C LYS A 6 20.53 5.78 19.46
N GLU A 7 21.22 6.42 20.36
CA GLU A 7 20.62 7.08 21.52
C GLU A 7 19.58 8.12 21.11
N TYR A 8 19.93 8.95 20.14
CA TYR A 8 19.02 9.97 19.63
C TYR A 8 17.75 9.33 19.03
N ARG A 9 17.92 8.31 18.21
CA ARG A 9 16.78 7.60 17.61
C ARG A 9 15.88 6.97 18.67
N ASP A 10 16.47 6.36 19.68
CA ASP A 10 15.72 5.73 20.75
C ASP A 10 14.94 6.76 21.54
N LYS A 11 15.53 7.92 21.79
CA LYS A 11 14.88 9.04 22.46
C LYS A 11 13.69 9.54 21.63
N MET A 12 13.85 9.71 20.32
CA MET A 12 12.79 10.15 19.45
C MET A 12 11.60 9.20 19.49
N LYS A 13 11.86 7.90 19.53
CA LYS A 13 10.81 6.89 19.67
C LYS A 13 10.05 7.03 20.98
N ARG A 14 10.78 7.26 22.07
CA ARG A 14 10.15 7.42 23.39
C ARG A 14 9.32 8.69 23.50
N ASP A 15 9.76 9.75 22.85
CA ASP A 15 9.08 11.04 22.89
C ASP A 15 7.80 11.06 22.06
N GLY A 16 7.48 9.95 21.38
CA GLY A 16 6.30 9.89 20.53
C GLY A 16 6.43 10.69 19.24
N SER A 17 7.61 11.22 18.95
CA SER A 17 7.83 11.90 17.69
C SER A 17 7.60 10.96 16.52
N GLY A 18 7.96 9.69 16.70
CA GLY A 18 7.56 8.58 15.85
C GLY A 18 7.96 8.66 14.38
N MET A 19 8.67 9.73 13.98
CA MET A 19 8.93 9.97 12.56
C MET A 19 9.78 8.87 11.94
N GLU A 20 10.72 8.30 12.70
CA GLU A 20 11.56 7.21 12.20
C GLU A 20 10.78 5.91 12.04
N LYS A 21 9.66 5.80 12.74
CA LYS A 21 8.81 4.61 12.65
C LYS A 21 7.72 4.72 11.61
N LYS A 22 7.59 5.88 10.95
CA LYS A 22 6.56 6.05 9.91
C LYS A 22 6.98 5.32 8.65
N LYS A 23 6.13 4.41 8.21
CA LYS A 23 6.36 3.58 7.05
C LYS A 23 5.23 3.75 6.04
N TYR A 24 5.56 3.46 4.80
CA TYR A 24 4.63 3.57 3.69
C TYR A 24 4.67 2.28 2.90
N ILE A 25 3.49 1.77 2.56
CA ILE A 25 3.37 0.65 1.63
C ILE A 25 3.30 1.24 0.22
N LEU A 26 4.10 0.70 -0.68
CA LEU A 26 4.11 1.12 -2.09
C LEU A 26 3.75 -0.08 -2.95
N LEU A 27 2.70 0.07 -3.75
CA LEU A 27 2.22 -0.97 -4.64
C LEU A 27 2.28 -0.48 -6.09
N ASP A 28 2.83 -1.32 -6.95
CA ASP A 28 2.80 -1.12 -8.41
C ASP A 28 1.87 -2.20 -8.95
N VAL A 29 0.66 -1.79 -9.34
CA VAL A 29 -0.43 -2.69 -9.68
C VAL A 29 -0.43 -2.95 -11.18
N GLY A 30 -0.12 -4.17 -11.56
CA GLY A 30 -0.18 -4.60 -12.96
C GLY A 30 -1.33 -5.56 -13.19
N GLY A 31 -1.52 -5.94 -14.45
CA GLY A 31 -2.57 -6.89 -14.84
C GLY A 31 -2.23 -8.34 -14.53
N THR A 32 -0.96 -8.66 -14.41
CA THR A 32 -0.48 -10.03 -14.13
C THR A 32 0.09 -10.15 -12.73
N GLU A 33 0.86 -9.16 -12.30
CA GLU A 33 1.45 -9.16 -10.96
C GLU A 33 1.39 -7.79 -10.33
N ILE A 34 1.47 -7.77 -9.01
CA ILE A 34 1.59 -6.57 -8.20
C ILE A 34 2.95 -6.61 -7.53
N LYS A 35 3.71 -5.53 -7.65
CA LYS A 35 4.97 -5.38 -6.95
C LYS A 35 4.77 -4.52 -5.73
N GLY A 36 5.30 -4.95 -4.60
CA GLY A 36 5.12 -4.24 -3.34
C GLY A 36 6.41 -4.09 -2.56
N SER A 37 6.51 -3.01 -1.84
CA SER A 37 7.62 -2.75 -0.94
C SER A 37 7.16 -1.83 0.19
N VAL A 38 8.00 -1.74 1.22
CA VAL A 38 7.79 -0.79 2.31
C VAL A 38 8.89 0.26 2.22
N SER A 39 8.53 1.51 2.39
CA SER A 39 9.47 2.63 2.38
C SER A 39 9.42 3.33 3.74
N ASP A 40 10.56 3.86 4.17
CA ASP A 40 10.57 4.79 5.28
C ASP A 40 10.34 6.22 4.77
N ARG A 41 10.32 7.19 5.66
CA ARG A 41 10.10 8.60 5.30
C ARG A 41 11.20 9.17 4.41
N ASN A 42 12.37 8.56 4.38
CA ASN A 42 13.51 9.02 3.59
C ASN A 42 13.60 8.33 2.23
N GLY A 43 12.65 7.47 1.90
CA GLY A 43 12.62 6.76 0.64
C GLY A 43 13.46 5.49 0.60
N VAL A 44 13.99 5.06 1.75
CA VAL A 44 14.73 3.79 1.83
C VAL A 44 13.72 2.65 1.84
N ARG A 45 13.82 1.77 0.86
CA ARG A 45 12.84 0.72 0.63
C ARG A 45 13.35 -0.66 1.03
N THR A 46 12.40 -1.52 1.42
CA THR A 46 12.66 -2.95 1.52
C THR A 46 12.79 -3.54 0.11
N LYS A 47 13.22 -4.80 0.05
CA LYS A 47 13.26 -5.54 -1.21
C LYS A 47 11.86 -5.62 -1.82
N ILE A 48 11.77 -5.45 -3.13
CA ILE A 48 10.51 -5.56 -3.85
C ILE A 48 10.02 -7.01 -3.81
N ARG A 49 8.76 -7.18 -3.44
CA ARG A 49 8.08 -8.47 -3.45
C ARG A 49 7.06 -8.50 -4.59
N LYS A 50 6.88 -9.67 -5.17
CA LYS A 50 5.93 -9.86 -6.26
C LYS A 50 4.78 -10.75 -5.80
N PHE A 51 3.57 -10.37 -6.20
CA PHE A 51 2.34 -11.09 -5.86
C PHE A 51 1.52 -11.28 -7.13
N PRO A 52 0.77 -12.40 -7.26
CA PRO A 52 -0.19 -12.52 -8.35
C PRO A 52 -1.24 -11.40 -8.27
N ALA A 53 -1.58 -10.82 -9.41
CA ALA A 53 -2.52 -9.71 -9.44
C ALA A 53 -3.97 -10.11 -9.22
N GLN A 54 -4.35 -11.32 -9.63
CA GLN A 54 -5.74 -11.82 -9.56
C GLN A 54 -6.74 -10.93 -10.32
N ALA A 55 -6.27 -10.22 -11.34
CA ALA A 55 -7.02 -9.13 -11.99
C ALA A 55 -8.26 -9.61 -12.74
N GLN A 56 -8.35 -10.91 -13.08
CA GLN A 56 -9.51 -11.49 -13.78
C GLN A 56 -10.47 -12.21 -12.84
N LYS A 57 -10.23 -12.14 -11.55
CA LYS A 57 -11.03 -12.84 -10.56
C LYS A 57 -12.25 -12.01 -10.13
N SER A 58 -13.02 -12.53 -9.20
CA SER A 58 -14.21 -11.86 -8.68
C SER A 58 -13.83 -10.61 -7.87
N THR A 59 -14.82 -9.75 -7.64
CA THR A 59 -14.68 -8.57 -6.79
C THR A 59 -14.04 -8.92 -5.45
N GLU A 60 -14.57 -9.94 -4.77
CA GLU A 60 -14.08 -10.33 -3.45
C GLU A 60 -12.63 -10.81 -3.51
N LYS A 61 -12.28 -11.60 -4.52
CA LYS A 61 -10.92 -12.13 -4.64
C LYS A 61 -9.91 -11.03 -4.94
N ILE A 62 -10.27 -10.05 -5.76
CA ILE A 62 -9.39 -8.92 -6.04
C ILE A 62 -9.17 -8.10 -4.77
N LEU A 63 -10.24 -7.78 -4.06
CA LEU A 63 -10.14 -6.97 -2.83
C LEU A 63 -9.43 -7.71 -1.71
N ASP A 64 -9.70 -9.01 -1.55
CA ASP A 64 -9.00 -9.84 -0.57
C ASP A 64 -7.51 -9.93 -0.88
N ASN A 65 -7.16 -9.97 -2.16
CA ASN A 65 -5.77 -10.00 -2.58
C ASN A 65 -5.03 -8.71 -2.20
N PHE A 66 -5.64 -7.55 -2.47
CA PHE A 66 -5.05 -6.28 -2.02
C PHE A 66 -4.87 -6.25 -0.50
N ALA A 67 -5.87 -6.71 0.23
CA ALA A 67 -5.81 -6.76 1.68
C ALA A 67 -4.68 -7.69 2.17
N LYS A 68 -4.56 -8.85 1.57
CA LYS A 68 -3.50 -9.82 1.90
C LYS A 68 -2.11 -9.22 1.65
N ILE A 69 -1.94 -8.56 0.51
CA ILE A 69 -0.66 -7.92 0.17
C ILE A 69 -0.31 -6.86 1.21
N CYS A 70 -1.27 -6.02 1.56
CA CYS A 70 -1.05 -5.00 2.59
C CYS A 70 -0.67 -5.62 3.93
N ARG A 71 -1.33 -6.70 4.35
CA ARG A 71 -0.99 -7.37 5.61
C ARG A 71 0.42 -7.94 5.59
N GLU A 72 0.82 -8.56 4.49
CA GLU A 72 2.16 -9.14 4.38
C GLU A 72 3.23 -8.05 4.42
N LEU A 73 3.00 -6.93 3.75
CA LEU A 73 3.95 -5.81 3.78
C LEU A 73 3.97 -5.12 5.15
N MET A 74 2.84 -5.05 5.84
CA MET A 74 2.81 -4.52 7.20
C MET A 74 3.68 -5.34 8.15
N ARG A 75 3.77 -6.65 7.95
CA ARG A 75 4.66 -7.49 8.76
C ARG A 75 6.14 -7.18 8.55
N GLU A 76 6.49 -6.71 7.36
CA GLU A 76 7.86 -6.30 7.07
C GLU A 76 8.16 -4.90 7.60
N ALA A 77 7.14 -4.11 7.83
CA ALA A 77 7.31 -2.74 8.31
C ALA A 77 7.74 -2.76 9.78
N ASP A 78 8.89 -2.16 10.03
CA ASP A 78 9.35 -1.95 11.40
C ASP A 78 8.87 -0.56 11.82
N GLY A 79 7.60 -0.49 12.21
CA GLY A 79 6.98 0.77 12.59
C GLY A 79 5.53 0.87 12.13
N SER A 80 4.98 2.07 12.23
CA SER A 80 3.58 2.35 11.89
C SER A 80 3.44 2.62 10.40
N VAL A 81 2.54 1.89 9.74
CA VAL A 81 2.17 2.20 8.36
C VAL A 81 1.21 3.37 8.37
N VAL A 82 1.64 4.50 7.84
CA VAL A 82 0.87 5.74 7.83
C VAL A 82 0.38 6.13 6.45
N GLY A 83 0.79 5.41 5.42
CA GLY A 83 0.34 5.68 4.07
C GLY A 83 0.48 4.45 3.17
N VAL A 84 -0.35 4.42 2.14
CA VAL A 84 -0.33 3.41 1.09
C VAL A 84 -0.37 4.14 -0.24
N GLY A 85 0.69 3.99 -1.03
CA GLY A 85 0.73 4.52 -2.40
C GLY A 85 0.47 3.40 -3.38
N MET A 86 -0.47 3.60 -4.29
CA MET A 86 -0.78 2.62 -5.33
C MET A 86 -0.63 3.26 -6.70
N ALA A 87 0.33 2.77 -7.47
CA ALA A 87 0.40 3.07 -8.89
C ALA A 87 -0.47 2.05 -9.60
N ILE A 88 -1.50 2.50 -10.29
CA ILE A 88 -2.52 1.63 -10.88
C ILE A 88 -2.89 2.12 -12.28
N PRO A 89 -3.09 1.19 -13.24
CA PRO A 89 -3.43 1.62 -14.60
C PRO A 89 -4.83 2.19 -14.68
N GLY A 90 -5.04 3.07 -15.66
CA GLY A 90 -6.35 3.61 -15.94
C GLY A 90 -7.11 2.85 -17.01
N PRO A 91 -8.35 3.28 -17.24
CA PRO A 91 -9.05 4.41 -16.63
C PRO A 91 -9.28 4.26 -15.13
N PHE A 92 -9.02 5.31 -14.38
CA PHE A 92 -9.11 5.27 -12.93
C PHE A 92 -9.34 6.69 -12.39
N ASP A 93 -10.21 6.83 -11.41
CA ASP A 93 -10.39 8.09 -10.70
C ASP A 93 -9.33 8.17 -9.59
N TYR A 94 -8.22 8.83 -9.89
CA TYR A 94 -7.07 8.86 -8.99
C TYR A 94 -7.31 9.73 -7.75
N GLU A 95 -8.20 10.69 -7.85
CA GLU A 95 -8.53 11.54 -6.71
C GLU A 95 -9.34 10.77 -5.67
N ASN A 96 -10.31 9.98 -6.12
CA ASN A 96 -11.23 9.27 -5.24
C ASN A 96 -10.91 7.80 -5.05
N GLY A 97 -9.93 7.28 -5.77
CA GLY A 97 -9.51 5.88 -5.64
C GLY A 97 -10.50 4.87 -6.17
N ILE A 98 -11.14 5.18 -7.29
CA ILE A 98 -12.21 4.34 -7.86
C ILE A 98 -11.81 3.89 -9.26
N SER A 99 -11.87 2.58 -9.50
CA SER A 99 -11.57 2.04 -10.82
C SER A 99 -12.65 2.37 -11.83
N ARG A 100 -12.22 2.79 -13.00
CA ARG A 100 -13.07 2.98 -14.18
C ARG A 100 -12.71 2.01 -15.30
N MET A 101 -11.95 0.98 -14.97
CA MET A 101 -11.56 -0.05 -15.94
C MET A 101 -12.76 -0.95 -16.25
N GLN A 102 -13.08 -1.09 -17.52
CA GLN A 102 -14.20 -1.88 -17.97
C GLN A 102 -13.90 -2.44 -19.36
N GLY A 103 -14.14 -3.74 -19.53
CA GLY A 103 -13.91 -4.38 -20.83
C GLY A 103 -12.45 -4.59 -21.18
N LEU A 104 -11.53 -4.48 -20.23
CA LEU A 104 -10.09 -4.62 -20.45
C LEU A 104 -9.56 -6.00 -20.06
N ASN A 105 -10.42 -6.87 -19.57
CA ASN A 105 -10.05 -8.19 -19.04
C ASN A 105 -9.03 -8.10 -17.90
N LYS A 106 -9.08 -7.00 -17.17
CA LYS A 106 -8.31 -6.82 -15.94
C LYS A 106 -9.06 -5.84 -15.06
N TYR A 107 -9.27 -6.23 -13.81
CA TYR A 107 -9.93 -5.40 -12.79
C TYR A 107 -11.36 -4.99 -13.16
N ASP A 108 -11.97 -5.64 -14.12
CA ASP A 108 -13.35 -5.34 -14.51
C ASP A 108 -14.32 -5.51 -13.33
N ALA A 109 -14.03 -6.48 -12.46
CA ALA A 109 -14.92 -6.82 -11.34
C ALA A 109 -14.90 -5.79 -10.20
N ILE A 110 -13.98 -4.82 -10.22
CA ILE A 110 -13.95 -3.75 -9.21
C ILE A 110 -14.33 -2.39 -9.80
N TYR A 111 -14.92 -2.37 -10.98
CA TYR A 111 -15.41 -1.13 -11.58
C TYR A 111 -16.33 -0.39 -10.61
N GLY A 112 -16.05 0.90 -10.39
CA GLY A 112 -16.87 1.75 -9.54
C GLY A 112 -16.69 1.57 -8.04
N ILE A 113 -15.78 0.71 -7.63
CA ILE A 113 -15.58 0.40 -6.21
C ILE A 113 -14.50 1.30 -5.60
N PRO A 114 -14.76 1.94 -4.46
CA PRO A 114 -13.75 2.74 -3.76
C PRO A 114 -12.77 1.83 -3.03
N LEU A 115 -11.53 1.81 -3.51
CA LEU A 115 -10.53 0.85 -3.01
C LEU A 115 -10.09 1.12 -1.58
N GLU A 116 -9.92 2.38 -1.22
CA GLU A 116 -9.43 2.71 0.14
C GLU A 116 -10.35 2.15 1.21
N SER A 117 -11.65 2.44 1.14
CA SER A 117 -12.60 1.98 2.15
C SER A 117 -12.72 0.46 2.17
N GLU A 118 -12.69 -0.17 1.00
CA GLU A 118 -12.79 -1.62 0.90
C GLU A 118 -11.55 -2.33 1.46
N ILE A 119 -10.37 -1.80 1.20
CA ILE A 119 -9.13 -2.35 1.74
C ILE A 119 -9.09 -2.14 3.26
N LYS A 120 -9.44 -0.95 3.73
CA LYS A 120 -9.47 -0.67 5.18
C LYS A 120 -10.49 -1.52 5.91
N ALA A 121 -11.63 -1.82 5.29
CA ALA A 121 -12.63 -2.70 5.90
C ALA A 121 -12.06 -4.10 6.14
N ARG A 122 -11.15 -4.55 5.26
CA ARG A 122 -10.51 -5.86 5.38
C ARG A 122 -9.25 -5.83 6.24
N VAL A 123 -8.62 -4.67 6.36
CA VAL A 123 -7.38 -4.48 7.12
C VAL A 123 -7.58 -3.31 8.09
N PRO A 124 -8.33 -3.51 9.18
CA PRO A 124 -8.57 -2.42 10.16
C PRO A 124 -7.29 -1.84 10.74
N GLU A 125 -6.22 -2.63 10.75
CA GLU A 125 -4.91 -2.19 11.26
C GLU A 125 -4.33 -1.01 10.47
N LEU A 126 -4.78 -0.79 9.23
CA LEU A 126 -4.37 0.39 8.47
C LEU A 126 -4.93 1.68 9.07
N GLY A 127 -6.07 1.58 9.78
CA GLY A 127 -6.58 2.70 10.56
C GLY A 127 -6.72 3.99 9.76
N SER A 128 -5.97 5.02 10.18
CA SER A 128 -5.99 6.33 9.54
C SER A 128 -4.92 6.50 8.46
N ALA A 129 -4.29 5.41 8.01
CA ALA A 129 -3.32 5.50 6.92
C ALA A 129 -3.93 6.18 5.71
N ARG A 130 -3.17 7.09 5.09
CA ARG A 130 -3.65 7.82 3.92
C ARG A 130 -3.33 7.04 2.66
N PHE A 131 -4.29 6.94 1.75
CA PHE A 131 -4.09 6.32 0.45
C PHE A 131 -3.83 7.39 -0.61
N LEU A 132 -2.87 7.11 -1.48
CA LEU A 132 -2.58 7.94 -2.63
C LEU A 132 -2.56 7.04 -3.87
N PHE A 133 -3.36 7.40 -4.86
CA PHE A 133 -3.48 6.66 -6.11
C PHE A 133 -2.80 7.45 -7.21
N LEU A 134 -1.90 6.79 -7.95
CA LEU A 134 -1.11 7.41 -9.00
C LEU A 134 -1.25 6.63 -10.30
N HIS A 135 -1.17 7.36 -11.40
CA HIS A 135 -1.13 6.73 -12.70
C HIS A 135 0.21 5.98 -12.85
N ASP A 136 0.16 4.72 -13.28
CA ASP A 136 1.39 4.01 -13.59
C ASP A 136 1.92 4.55 -14.93
N ILE A 137 3.21 4.77 -14.97
CA ILE A 137 3.84 5.29 -16.19
C ILE A 137 4.69 4.20 -16.80
#